data_ce88cbd1a47db1970c7ae3e5898b52d3
#
_entry.id   ce88cbd1a47db1970c7ae3e5898b52d3
#
_cell.length_a   1.000
_cell.length_b   1.000
_cell.length_c   1.000
_cell.angle_alpha   90.00
_cell.angle_beta   90.00
_cell.angle_gamma   90.00
#
_symmetry.space_group_name_H-M   'P 1'
#
loop_
_entity.id
_entity.type
_entity.pdbx_description
1 polymer ?
#
loop_
_entity_poly.entity_id
_entity_poly.type
_entity_poly.pdbx_seq_one_letter_code
_entity_poly.pdbx_strand_id
1 'polypeptide(L)'
;MRKKKLAANTVSSLLFRICTIICGFILPRLILSSYGSEINGLVNSITQFLGVIAFLELGVGAVIQSSLYKPLADKDNAQISRIMVSGQKFFSKIAYILVGYVIVLFFVYPYIADQNFSFIFTGTLILTISISSFAQYYFGIINSLLLTADQRGYISYNVQTITLILNTISCFILIKLGASIHIVKLVTSLIYIIRPIVLSVYVKKNYKINWKIQYEKEPIKQKWNGVAQHVASVVLDSTDSIVLTMFAGLKAVSIYSVYNIIVSGVKQLLLAMTNGIQSLMGEMWAKQELNELKKFFGWVEWTIHTGTIFAFGVTSILIIPFVEIYTNGIHDANYIQPLFSFLIIVANAGHCLRLPYNIMILAGGHYKQTQSNYIIAAIINIIVSILAVQKWGLVGVAIGTLIAMLYQTVWMAIYDSKNLICWPIKKFVKQIFVDCITALCFVLIAIIFRINTITWLGWIVYAVAVVIVAITIQVFINLLFYKNYIKKLAKSIRKSLRK
;
A
#
# COMPACT_ATOMS: atom_id res chain seq x y z
N MET A 1 8.42 -6.08 30.46
CA MET A 1 7.24 -6.36 29.63
C MET A 1 7.23 -5.58 28.31
N ARG A 2 7.48 -4.26 28.26
CA ARG A 2 7.46 -3.43 27.02
C ARG A 2 8.41 -3.94 25.92
N LYS A 3 9.68 -4.27 26.25
CA LYS A 3 10.65 -4.80 25.27
C LYS A 3 10.20 -6.13 24.62
N LYS A 4 9.56 -7.03 25.40
CA LYS A 4 9.03 -8.30 24.87
C LYS A 4 7.86 -8.06 23.91
N LYS A 5 6.91 -7.17 24.27
CA LYS A 5 5.80 -6.80 23.37
C LYS A 5 6.31 -6.14 22.08
N LEU A 6 7.30 -5.24 22.18
CA LEU A 6 7.91 -4.60 21.02
C LEU A 6 8.56 -5.63 20.09
N ALA A 7 9.39 -6.51 20.63
CA ALA A 7 10.03 -7.57 19.84
C ALA A 7 8.98 -8.48 19.17
N ALA A 8 7.94 -8.91 19.91
CA ALA A 8 6.87 -9.73 19.36
C ALA A 8 6.13 -9.00 18.22
N ASN A 9 5.79 -7.71 18.38
CA ASN A 9 5.15 -6.92 17.33
C ASN A 9 6.04 -6.82 16.08
N THR A 10 7.33 -6.55 16.26
CA THR A 10 8.27 -6.41 15.13
C THR A 10 8.40 -7.73 14.38
N VAL A 11 8.67 -8.85 15.09
CA VAL A 11 8.83 -10.16 14.46
C VAL A 11 7.52 -10.60 13.75
N SER A 12 6.37 -10.49 14.43
CA SER A 12 5.09 -10.89 13.84
C SER A 12 4.70 -10.03 12.63
N SER A 13 4.96 -8.72 12.67
CA SER A 13 4.68 -7.84 11.53
C SER A 13 5.60 -8.12 10.34
N LEU A 14 6.88 -8.42 10.58
CA LEU A 14 7.82 -8.81 9.53
C LEU A 14 7.41 -10.15 8.90
N LEU A 15 7.10 -11.15 9.72
CA LEU A 15 6.63 -12.46 9.25
C LEU A 15 5.36 -12.31 8.41
N PHE A 16 4.39 -11.52 8.87
CA PHE A 16 3.18 -11.24 8.13
C PHE A 16 3.47 -10.59 6.76
N ARG A 17 4.39 -9.62 6.70
CA ARG A 17 4.78 -8.97 5.44
C ARG A 17 5.44 -9.94 4.47
N ILE A 18 6.35 -10.79 4.95
CA ILE A 18 7.01 -11.81 4.12
C ILE A 18 5.97 -12.79 3.57
N CYS A 19 5.08 -13.31 4.42
CA CYS A 19 3.99 -14.20 3.99
C CYS A 19 3.05 -13.50 2.99
N THR A 20 2.74 -12.21 3.20
CA THR A 20 1.90 -11.43 2.28
C THR A 20 2.54 -11.32 0.89
N ILE A 21 3.84 -11.08 0.82
CA ILE A 21 4.56 -11.02 -0.46
C ILE A 21 4.51 -12.39 -1.15
N ILE A 22 4.88 -13.46 -0.45
CA ILE A 22 4.91 -14.82 -1.02
C ILE A 22 3.51 -15.24 -1.49
N CYS A 23 2.48 -15.16 -0.63
CA CYS A 23 1.12 -15.52 -0.99
C CYS A 23 0.54 -14.60 -2.07
N GLY A 24 0.94 -13.31 -2.06
CA GLY A 24 0.56 -12.31 -3.06
C GLY A 24 1.05 -12.64 -4.47
N PHE A 25 2.15 -13.39 -4.60
CA PHE A 25 2.61 -13.92 -5.89
C PHE A 25 1.97 -15.27 -6.23
N ILE A 26 1.71 -16.13 -5.25
CA ILE A 26 1.17 -17.48 -5.50
C ILE A 26 -0.30 -17.42 -5.92
N LEU A 27 -1.15 -16.72 -5.17
CA LEU A 27 -2.60 -16.73 -5.39
C LEU A 27 -3.03 -16.19 -6.76
N PRO A 28 -2.58 -15.00 -7.22
CA PRO A 28 -2.96 -14.51 -8.55
C PRO A 28 -2.45 -15.41 -9.67
N ARG A 29 -1.26 -16.02 -9.53
CA ARG A 29 -0.74 -16.98 -10.50
C ARG A 29 -1.63 -18.22 -10.61
N LEU A 30 -2.10 -18.75 -9.47
CA LEU A 30 -3.02 -19.91 -9.44
C LEU A 30 -4.35 -19.58 -10.13
N ILE A 31 -4.93 -18.40 -9.82
CA ILE A 31 -6.18 -17.95 -10.44
C ILE A 31 -5.98 -17.74 -11.93
N LEU A 32 -4.93 -17.04 -12.31
CA LEU A 32 -4.62 -16.71 -13.69
C LEU A 32 -4.40 -17.95 -14.55
N SER A 33 -3.63 -18.94 -14.07
CA SER A 33 -3.34 -20.17 -14.80
C SER A 33 -4.51 -21.12 -14.91
N SER A 34 -5.51 -21.02 -14.03
CA SER A 34 -6.63 -21.98 -13.98
C SER A 34 -7.94 -21.42 -14.52
N TYR A 35 -8.15 -20.11 -14.38
CA TYR A 35 -9.40 -19.46 -14.80
C TYR A 35 -9.21 -18.41 -15.89
N GLY A 36 -7.97 -18.09 -16.25
CA GLY A 36 -7.63 -17.12 -17.30
C GLY A 36 -7.65 -15.65 -16.84
N SER A 37 -7.27 -14.77 -17.78
CA SER A 37 -7.08 -13.35 -17.54
C SER A 37 -8.36 -12.59 -17.23
N GLU A 38 -9.48 -12.94 -17.85
CA GLU A 38 -10.76 -12.25 -17.64
C GLU A 38 -11.28 -12.47 -16.21
N ILE A 39 -11.25 -13.71 -15.69
CA ILE A 39 -11.68 -14.02 -14.31
C ILE A 39 -10.70 -13.41 -13.30
N ASN A 40 -9.39 -13.44 -13.56
CA ASN A 40 -8.42 -12.76 -12.70
C ASN A 40 -8.68 -11.25 -12.67
N GLY A 41 -8.94 -10.64 -13.82
CA GLY A 41 -9.31 -9.23 -13.94
C GLY A 41 -10.62 -8.92 -13.21
N LEU A 42 -11.65 -9.75 -13.36
CA LEU A 42 -12.95 -9.61 -12.69
C LEU A 42 -12.79 -9.62 -11.16
N VAL A 43 -12.06 -10.59 -10.62
CA VAL A 43 -11.80 -10.69 -9.17
C VAL A 43 -11.05 -9.48 -8.65
N ASN A 44 -10.01 -9.01 -9.36
CA ASN A 44 -9.26 -7.83 -8.98
C ASN A 44 -10.13 -6.57 -9.05
N SER A 45 -10.89 -6.40 -10.12
CA SER A 45 -11.81 -5.27 -10.29
C SER A 45 -12.85 -5.23 -9.16
N ILE A 46 -13.58 -6.32 -8.91
CA ILE A 46 -14.56 -6.39 -7.80
C ILE A 46 -13.90 -6.03 -6.46
N THR A 47 -12.69 -6.54 -6.22
CA THR A 47 -11.96 -6.24 -4.99
C THR A 47 -11.65 -4.76 -4.85
N GLN A 48 -11.27 -4.07 -5.94
CA GLN A 48 -11.00 -2.63 -5.95
C GLN A 48 -12.28 -1.81 -5.76
N PHE A 49 -13.39 -2.19 -6.44
CA PHE A 49 -14.68 -1.54 -6.21
C PHE A 49 -15.14 -1.67 -4.76
N LEU A 50 -15.03 -2.87 -4.17
CA LEU A 50 -15.34 -3.05 -2.75
C LEU A 50 -14.38 -2.28 -1.84
N GLY A 51 -13.12 -2.11 -2.25
CA GLY A 51 -12.12 -1.33 -1.54
C GLY A 51 -12.44 0.16 -1.41
N VAL A 52 -13.24 0.71 -2.33
CA VAL A 52 -13.67 2.12 -2.29
C VAL A 52 -14.41 2.46 -0.98
N ILE A 53 -15.10 1.49 -0.36
CA ILE A 53 -15.78 1.71 0.93
C ILE A 53 -14.81 2.20 2.03
N ALA A 54 -13.52 1.89 1.92
CA ALA A 54 -12.51 2.28 2.91
C ALA A 54 -12.37 3.81 3.05
N PHE A 55 -12.77 4.59 2.04
CA PHE A 55 -12.72 6.05 2.19
C PHE A 55 -13.72 6.57 3.22
N LEU A 56 -14.79 5.82 3.53
CA LEU A 56 -15.73 6.14 4.60
C LEU A 56 -15.13 5.99 6.00
N GLU A 57 -14.00 5.29 6.13
CA GLU A 57 -13.27 5.22 7.41
C GLU A 57 -12.72 6.58 7.85
N LEU A 58 -12.48 7.51 6.90
CA LEU A 58 -12.13 8.91 7.12
C LEU A 58 -10.95 9.12 8.08
N GLY A 59 -10.06 8.12 8.20
CA GLY A 59 -8.96 8.14 9.17
C GLY A 59 -9.37 7.96 10.63
N VAL A 60 -10.65 7.68 10.92
CA VAL A 60 -11.19 7.51 12.27
C VAL A 60 -10.46 6.40 13.04
N GLY A 61 -9.96 5.37 12.37
CA GLY A 61 -9.17 4.31 12.99
C GLY A 61 -7.97 4.83 13.78
N ALA A 62 -7.18 5.74 13.20
CA ALA A 62 -6.03 6.35 13.87
C ALA A 62 -6.44 7.20 15.09
N VAL A 63 -7.57 7.92 15.00
CA VAL A 63 -8.10 8.73 16.09
C VAL A 63 -8.60 7.86 17.23
N ILE A 64 -9.28 6.74 16.94
CA ILE A 64 -9.69 5.77 17.97
C ILE A 64 -8.45 5.19 18.67
N GLN A 65 -7.47 4.76 17.90
CA GLN A 65 -6.24 4.19 18.44
C GLN A 65 -5.52 5.16 19.37
N SER A 66 -5.37 6.43 18.98
CA SER A 66 -4.74 7.47 19.82
C SER A 66 -5.55 7.79 21.07
N SER A 67 -6.88 7.79 20.97
CA SER A 67 -7.78 8.01 22.11
C SER A 67 -7.71 6.90 23.16
N LEU A 68 -7.31 5.69 22.77
CA LEU A 68 -7.17 4.54 23.68
C LEU A 68 -5.85 4.56 24.48
N TYR A 69 -4.79 5.28 24.06
CA TYR A 69 -3.48 5.21 24.72
C TYR A 69 -3.54 5.61 26.21
N LYS A 70 -4.14 6.75 26.51
CA LYS A 70 -4.23 7.24 27.90
C LYS A 70 -5.10 6.34 28.78
N PRO A 71 -6.35 6.00 28.39
CA PRO A 71 -7.17 5.09 29.19
C PRO A 71 -6.55 3.70 29.43
N LEU A 72 -5.81 3.16 28.44
CA LEU A 72 -5.08 1.91 28.62
C LEU A 72 -3.92 2.03 29.61
N ALA A 73 -3.21 3.17 29.61
CA ALA A 73 -2.14 3.44 30.57
C ALA A 73 -2.68 3.58 32.00
N ASP A 74 -3.81 4.31 32.14
CA ASP A 74 -4.49 4.58 33.41
C ASP A 74 -5.37 3.39 33.87
N LYS A 75 -5.54 2.34 33.06
CA LYS A 75 -6.42 1.17 33.29
C LYS A 75 -7.89 1.58 33.51
N ASP A 76 -8.33 2.67 32.90
CA ASP A 76 -9.71 3.16 32.97
C ASP A 76 -10.62 2.33 32.04
N ASN A 77 -11.17 1.23 32.58
CA ASN A 77 -12.05 0.34 31.83
C ASN A 77 -13.35 1.02 31.38
N ALA A 78 -13.83 2.05 32.10
CA ALA A 78 -15.03 2.76 31.73
C ALA A 78 -14.78 3.61 30.47
N GLN A 79 -13.69 4.37 30.45
CA GLN A 79 -13.34 5.18 29.29
C GLN A 79 -12.95 4.31 28.08
N ILE A 80 -12.21 3.20 28.29
CA ILE A 80 -11.95 2.21 27.21
C ILE A 80 -13.28 1.71 26.64
N SER A 81 -14.25 1.33 27.50
CA SER A 81 -15.55 0.84 27.05
C SER A 81 -16.33 1.90 26.23
N ARG A 82 -16.33 3.16 26.66
CA ARG A 82 -16.98 4.27 25.91
C ARG A 82 -16.38 4.44 24.51
N ILE A 83 -15.05 4.45 24.40
CA ILE A 83 -14.34 4.57 23.11
C ILE A 83 -14.64 3.36 22.23
N MET A 84 -14.58 2.14 22.78
CA MET A 84 -14.87 0.91 22.05
C MET A 84 -16.30 0.87 21.52
N VAL A 85 -17.30 1.25 22.33
CA VAL A 85 -18.71 1.31 21.92
C VAL A 85 -18.95 2.37 20.85
N SER A 86 -18.35 3.57 20.99
CA SER A 86 -18.44 4.61 19.96
C SER A 86 -17.79 4.18 18.63
N GLY A 87 -16.60 3.60 18.70
CA GLY A 87 -15.91 3.07 17.53
C GLY A 87 -16.68 1.91 16.86
N GLN A 88 -17.25 1.00 17.67
CA GLN A 88 -18.08 -0.09 17.14
C GLN A 88 -19.32 0.45 16.42
N LYS A 89 -20.02 1.42 16.99
CA LYS A 89 -21.18 2.07 16.33
C LYS A 89 -20.79 2.71 15.00
N PHE A 90 -19.63 3.36 14.94
CA PHE A 90 -19.12 3.97 13.73
C PHE A 90 -18.82 2.91 12.63
N PHE A 91 -18.05 1.88 12.95
CA PHE A 91 -17.70 0.83 11.97
C PHE A 91 -18.91 -0.03 11.59
N SER A 92 -19.86 -0.28 12.51
CA SER A 92 -21.11 -0.97 12.16
C SER A 92 -21.95 -0.17 11.16
N LYS A 93 -21.97 1.18 11.25
CA LYS A 93 -22.64 2.02 10.24
C LYS A 93 -21.98 1.84 8.86
N ILE A 94 -20.64 1.81 8.81
CA ILE A 94 -19.91 1.53 7.55
C ILE A 94 -20.27 0.13 7.03
N ALA A 95 -20.36 -0.88 7.90
CA ALA A 95 -20.76 -2.22 7.49
C ALA A 95 -22.17 -2.26 6.87
N TYR A 96 -23.12 -1.53 7.42
CA TYR A 96 -24.49 -1.42 6.83
C TYR A 96 -24.48 -0.64 5.52
N ILE A 97 -23.68 0.43 5.42
CA ILE A 97 -23.50 1.15 4.14
C ILE A 97 -22.85 0.22 3.11
N LEU A 98 -21.89 -0.61 3.51
CA LEU A 98 -21.28 -1.63 2.63
C LEU A 98 -22.35 -2.60 2.09
N VAL A 99 -23.31 -3.05 2.92
CA VAL A 99 -24.40 -3.92 2.43
C VAL A 99 -25.21 -3.21 1.34
N GLY A 100 -25.63 -1.96 1.59
CA GLY A 100 -26.32 -1.15 0.58
C GLY A 100 -25.49 -0.97 -0.70
N TYR A 101 -24.20 -0.68 -0.54
CA TYR A 101 -23.27 -0.54 -1.66
C TYR A 101 -23.10 -1.85 -2.46
N VAL A 102 -23.00 -2.99 -1.77
CA VAL A 102 -22.93 -4.33 -2.40
C VAL A 102 -24.21 -4.63 -3.19
N ILE A 103 -25.39 -4.25 -2.66
CA ILE A 103 -26.64 -4.39 -3.41
C ILE A 103 -26.61 -3.54 -4.69
N VAL A 104 -26.16 -2.30 -4.60
CA VAL A 104 -25.99 -1.44 -5.79
C VAL A 104 -25.00 -2.05 -6.77
N LEU A 105 -23.84 -2.51 -6.30
CA LEU A 105 -22.86 -3.17 -7.17
C LEU A 105 -23.41 -4.45 -7.82
N PHE A 106 -24.20 -5.23 -7.09
CA PHE A 106 -24.82 -6.45 -7.65
C PHE A 106 -25.62 -6.14 -8.91
N PHE A 107 -26.37 -5.03 -8.93
CA PHE A 107 -27.20 -4.64 -10.08
C PHE A 107 -26.45 -3.82 -11.13
N VAL A 108 -25.51 -2.97 -10.73
CA VAL A 108 -24.87 -1.97 -11.63
C VAL A 108 -23.57 -2.50 -12.24
N TYR A 109 -22.76 -3.23 -11.45
CA TYR A 109 -21.44 -3.65 -11.88
C TYR A 109 -21.44 -4.56 -13.12
N PRO A 110 -22.39 -5.51 -13.32
CA PRO A 110 -22.44 -6.34 -14.55
C PRO A 110 -22.61 -5.52 -15.84
N TYR A 111 -23.14 -4.31 -15.75
CA TYR A 111 -23.25 -3.39 -16.90
C TYR A 111 -22.00 -2.53 -17.12
N ILE A 112 -21.16 -2.40 -16.08
CA ILE A 112 -19.91 -1.65 -16.13
C ILE A 112 -18.76 -2.55 -16.60
N ALA A 113 -18.72 -3.79 -16.10
CA ALA A 113 -17.74 -4.77 -16.48
C ALA A 113 -18.13 -5.41 -17.82
N ASP A 114 -17.13 -6.02 -18.45
CA ASP A 114 -17.28 -6.67 -19.76
C ASP A 114 -18.48 -7.67 -19.78
N GLN A 115 -19.29 -7.59 -20.83
CA GLN A 115 -20.53 -8.37 -20.99
C GLN A 115 -20.31 -9.89 -21.19
N ASN A 116 -19.08 -10.36 -21.14
CA ASN A 116 -18.72 -11.78 -21.30
C ASN A 116 -19.23 -12.68 -20.17
N PHE A 117 -19.61 -12.11 -19.02
CA PHE A 117 -20.13 -12.85 -17.88
C PHE A 117 -21.62 -12.60 -17.66
N SER A 118 -22.36 -13.66 -17.31
CA SER A 118 -23.78 -13.51 -16.98
C SER A 118 -23.94 -12.62 -15.71
N PHE A 119 -25.05 -11.89 -15.66
CA PHE A 119 -25.44 -11.07 -14.52
C PHE A 119 -25.34 -11.82 -13.18
N ILE A 120 -25.87 -13.07 -13.15
CA ILE A 120 -25.87 -13.91 -11.94
C ILE A 120 -24.44 -14.31 -11.57
N PHE A 121 -23.59 -14.66 -12.54
CA PHE A 121 -22.19 -15.03 -12.28
C PHE A 121 -21.43 -13.89 -11.57
N THR A 122 -21.52 -12.70 -12.12
CA THR A 122 -20.81 -11.52 -11.58
C THR A 122 -21.41 -11.11 -10.24
N GLY A 123 -22.73 -11.04 -10.13
CA GLY A 123 -23.41 -10.66 -8.90
C GLY A 123 -23.13 -11.59 -7.73
N THR A 124 -23.19 -12.91 -7.95
CA THR A 124 -22.88 -13.90 -6.90
C THR A 124 -21.39 -13.85 -6.50
N LEU A 125 -20.49 -13.53 -7.42
CA LEU A 125 -19.07 -13.34 -7.11
C LEU A 125 -18.84 -12.11 -6.22
N ILE A 126 -19.54 -10.99 -6.49
CA ILE A 126 -19.53 -9.80 -5.63
C ILE A 126 -19.99 -10.14 -4.22
N LEU A 127 -21.11 -10.85 -4.08
CA LEU A 127 -21.63 -11.28 -2.78
C LEU A 127 -20.59 -12.13 -2.03
N THR A 128 -20.01 -13.14 -2.67
CA THR A 128 -19.04 -14.03 -2.02
C THR A 128 -17.77 -13.29 -1.53
N ILE A 129 -17.27 -12.34 -2.31
CA ILE A 129 -16.08 -11.57 -1.92
C ILE A 129 -16.41 -10.56 -0.79
N SER A 130 -17.62 -9.99 -0.79
CA SER A 130 -18.02 -8.96 0.20
C SER A 130 -18.22 -9.50 1.62
N ILE A 131 -18.48 -10.79 1.80
CA ILE A 131 -18.74 -11.42 3.11
C ILE A 131 -17.64 -11.13 4.14
N SER A 132 -16.37 -11.31 3.75
CA SER A 132 -15.25 -11.08 4.66
C SER A 132 -15.06 -9.59 5.00
N SER A 133 -15.32 -8.71 4.02
CA SER A 133 -15.27 -7.26 4.23
C SER A 133 -16.34 -6.81 5.22
N PHE A 134 -17.57 -7.30 5.09
CA PHE A 134 -18.64 -7.03 6.05
C PHE A 134 -18.25 -7.44 7.47
N ALA A 135 -17.77 -8.67 7.65
CA ALA A 135 -17.37 -9.17 8.96
C ALA A 135 -16.23 -8.35 9.57
N GLN A 136 -15.28 -7.90 8.75
CA GLN A 136 -14.16 -7.06 9.18
C GLN A 136 -14.65 -5.71 9.69
N TYR A 137 -15.55 -5.03 8.97
CA TYR A 137 -16.13 -3.75 9.40
C TYR A 137 -17.03 -3.92 10.62
N TYR A 138 -17.87 -4.93 10.63
CA TYR A 138 -18.88 -5.09 11.67
C TYR A 138 -18.28 -5.37 13.05
N PHE A 139 -17.26 -6.22 13.19
CA PHE A 139 -16.68 -6.57 14.50
C PHE A 139 -15.15 -6.80 14.52
N GLY A 140 -14.46 -6.62 13.39
CA GLY A 140 -13.02 -6.89 13.30
C GLY A 140 -12.14 -5.69 13.62
N ILE A 141 -12.41 -4.54 13.00
CA ILE A 141 -11.53 -3.37 13.02
C ILE A 141 -11.34 -2.85 14.43
N ILE A 142 -12.41 -2.65 15.19
CA ILE A 142 -12.34 -2.05 16.52
C ILE A 142 -11.48 -2.87 17.48
N ASN A 143 -11.56 -4.20 17.42
CA ASN A 143 -10.76 -5.09 18.24
C ASN A 143 -9.27 -5.04 17.84
N SER A 144 -8.98 -4.95 16.54
CA SER A 144 -7.61 -4.78 16.06
C SER A 144 -6.99 -3.45 16.51
N LEU A 145 -7.76 -2.35 16.49
CA LEU A 145 -7.32 -1.04 16.97
C LEU A 145 -7.00 -1.06 18.48
N LEU A 146 -7.83 -1.70 19.31
CA LEU A 146 -7.57 -1.86 20.73
C LEU A 146 -6.26 -2.63 20.99
N LEU A 147 -6.06 -3.77 20.29
CA LEU A 147 -4.85 -4.58 20.45
C LEU A 147 -3.60 -3.81 20.00
N THR A 148 -3.71 -3.04 18.93
CA THR A 148 -2.61 -2.20 18.44
C THR A 148 -2.28 -1.11 19.45
N ALA A 149 -3.28 -0.44 20.01
CA ALA A 149 -3.12 0.58 21.04
C ALA A 149 -2.46 0.03 22.32
N ASP A 150 -2.81 -1.21 22.75
CA ASP A 150 -2.20 -1.90 23.91
C ASP A 150 -0.84 -2.56 23.60
N GLN A 151 -0.23 -2.27 22.45
CA GLN A 151 1.03 -2.88 22.00
C GLN A 151 0.93 -4.43 21.90
N ARG A 152 -0.26 -4.96 21.61
CA ARG A 152 -0.52 -6.39 21.38
C ARG A 152 -0.90 -6.67 19.91
N GLY A 153 -0.50 -5.81 18.99
CA GLY A 153 -0.73 -5.95 17.56
C GLY A 153 -0.20 -7.27 16.97
N TYR A 154 0.82 -7.88 17.61
CA TYR A 154 1.35 -9.18 17.23
C TYR A 154 0.27 -10.28 17.14
N ILE A 155 -0.79 -10.19 17.95
CA ILE A 155 -1.92 -11.12 17.91
C ILE A 155 -2.66 -10.98 16.58
N SER A 156 -2.94 -9.76 16.18
CA SER A 156 -3.58 -9.48 14.90
C SER A 156 -2.72 -9.94 13.72
N TYR A 157 -1.41 -9.65 13.74
CA TYR A 157 -0.48 -10.11 12.69
C TYR A 157 -0.39 -11.63 12.60
N ASN A 158 -0.33 -12.33 13.73
CA ASN A 158 -0.26 -13.80 13.75
C ASN A 158 -1.54 -14.43 13.18
N VAL A 159 -2.72 -13.94 13.57
CA VAL A 159 -3.99 -14.42 13.03
C VAL A 159 -4.10 -14.14 11.52
N GLN A 160 -3.66 -12.96 11.08
CA GLN A 160 -3.60 -12.61 9.65
C GLN A 160 -2.64 -13.52 8.88
N THR A 161 -1.47 -13.83 9.44
CA THR A 161 -0.49 -14.75 8.82
C THR A 161 -1.07 -16.16 8.67
N ILE A 162 -1.64 -16.70 9.75
CA ILE A 162 -2.23 -18.05 9.75
C ILE A 162 -3.38 -18.13 8.74
N THR A 163 -4.30 -17.17 8.74
CA THR A 163 -5.43 -17.18 7.79
C THR A 163 -4.99 -16.96 6.35
N LEU A 164 -3.92 -16.20 6.11
CA LEU A 164 -3.36 -16.00 4.77
C LEU A 164 -2.75 -17.29 4.22
N ILE A 165 -1.95 -18.00 5.04
CA ILE A 165 -1.37 -19.30 4.66
C ILE A 165 -2.48 -20.33 4.44
N LEU A 166 -3.43 -20.43 5.36
CA LEU A 166 -4.57 -21.34 5.24
C LEU A 166 -5.38 -21.07 3.96
N ASN A 167 -5.65 -19.80 3.66
CA ASN A 167 -6.32 -19.42 2.42
C ASN A 167 -5.52 -19.83 1.18
N THR A 168 -4.21 -19.61 1.17
CA THR A 168 -3.35 -19.96 0.02
C THR A 168 -3.36 -21.47 -0.22
N ILE A 169 -3.25 -22.28 0.84
CA ILE A 169 -3.31 -23.74 0.77
C ILE A 169 -4.70 -24.19 0.30
N SER A 170 -5.77 -23.65 0.88
CA SER A 170 -7.15 -24.00 0.51
C SER A 170 -7.45 -23.65 -0.94
N CYS A 171 -7.04 -22.47 -1.40
CA CYS A 171 -7.19 -22.08 -2.82
C CYS A 171 -6.42 -23.03 -3.74
N PHE A 172 -5.18 -23.39 -3.40
CA PHE A 172 -4.40 -24.36 -4.18
C PHE A 172 -5.12 -25.69 -4.31
N ILE A 173 -5.61 -26.24 -3.20
CA ILE A 173 -6.33 -27.53 -3.18
C ILE A 173 -7.62 -27.44 -4.01
N LEU A 174 -8.46 -26.44 -3.77
CA LEU A 174 -9.74 -26.27 -4.47
C LEU A 174 -9.55 -26.09 -5.98
N ILE A 175 -8.57 -25.30 -6.38
CA ILE A 175 -8.25 -25.09 -7.80
C ILE A 175 -7.79 -26.40 -8.45
N LYS A 176 -6.95 -27.19 -7.78
CA LYS A 176 -6.49 -28.49 -8.28
C LYS A 176 -7.62 -29.52 -8.37
N LEU A 177 -8.63 -29.40 -7.52
CA LEU A 177 -9.86 -30.22 -7.58
C LEU A 177 -10.87 -29.73 -8.63
N GLY A 178 -10.57 -28.68 -9.40
CA GLY A 178 -11.46 -28.14 -10.43
C GLY A 178 -12.65 -27.35 -9.89
N ALA A 179 -12.58 -26.83 -8.65
CA ALA A 179 -13.66 -26.03 -8.06
C ALA A 179 -13.88 -24.73 -8.86
N SER A 180 -15.12 -24.24 -8.89
CA SER A 180 -15.42 -22.94 -9.52
C SER A 180 -14.80 -21.78 -8.75
N ILE A 181 -14.57 -20.64 -9.42
CA ILE A 181 -14.02 -19.43 -8.78
C ILE A 181 -14.91 -18.95 -7.61
N HIS A 182 -16.24 -19.16 -7.69
CA HIS A 182 -17.18 -18.83 -6.62
C HIS A 182 -16.89 -19.62 -5.34
N ILE A 183 -16.67 -20.94 -5.46
CA ILE A 183 -16.32 -21.80 -4.32
C ILE A 183 -14.97 -21.35 -3.72
N VAL A 184 -13.97 -21.09 -4.56
CA VAL A 184 -12.66 -20.61 -4.11
C VAL A 184 -12.78 -19.29 -3.34
N LYS A 185 -13.57 -18.33 -3.85
CA LYS A 185 -13.76 -17.01 -3.19
C LYS A 185 -14.66 -17.10 -1.97
N LEU A 186 -15.65 -18.00 -1.96
CA LEU A 186 -16.47 -18.25 -0.78
C LEU A 186 -15.62 -18.81 0.37
N VAL A 187 -14.81 -19.82 0.11
CA VAL A 187 -13.89 -20.39 1.11
C VAL A 187 -12.86 -19.35 1.58
N THR A 188 -12.32 -18.53 0.68
CA THR A 188 -11.48 -17.39 1.04
C THR A 188 -12.18 -16.47 2.04
N SER A 189 -13.42 -16.08 1.77
CA SER A 189 -14.19 -15.20 2.65
C SER A 189 -14.47 -15.83 4.00
N LEU A 190 -14.82 -17.12 4.03
CA LEU A 190 -15.03 -17.87 5.28
C LEU A 190 -13.76 -17.97 6.12
N ILE A 191 -12.61 -18.23 5.50
CA ILE A 191 -11.33 -18.26 6.20
C ILE A 191 -11.00 -16.88 6.78
N TYR A 192 -11.28 -15.80 6.04
CA TYR A 192 -10.97 -14.45 6.53
C TYR A 192 -11.91 -13.96 7.64
N ILE A 193 -13.12 -14.53 7.76
CA ILE A 193 -14.00 -14.30 8.93
C ILE A 193 -13.37 -14.83 10.24
N ILE A 194 -12.49 -15.82 10.18
CA ILE A 194 -11.77 -16.30 11.37
C ILE A 194 -11.02 -15.16 12.07
N ARG A 195 -10.48 -14.18 11.30
CA ARG A 195 -9.74 -13.03 11.84
C ARG A 195 -10.55 -12.24 12.87
N PRO A 196 -11.67 -11.61 12.49
CA PRO A 196 -12.48 -10.83 13.43
C PRO A 196 -13.06 -11.70 14.56
N ILE A 197 -13.37 -12.98 14.34
CA ILE A 197 -13.86 -13.88 15.39
C ILE A 197 -12.78 -14.09 16.45
N VAL A 198 -11.57 -14.50 16.05
CA VAL A 198 -10.46 -14.75 17.00
C VAL A 198 -10.11 -13.49 17.79
N LEU A 199 -10.04 -12.33 17.12
CA LEU A 199 -9.77 -11.06 17.81
C LEU A 199 -10.87 -10.70 18.79
N SER A 200 -12.14 -10.92 18.44
CA SER A 200 -13.29 -10.66 19.31
C SER A 200 -13.26 -11.58 20.54
N VAL A 201 -13.00 -12.88 20.36
CA VAL A 201 -12.88 -13.85 21.46
C VAL A 201 -11.72 -13.47 22.36
N TYR A 202 -10.55 -13.11 21.78
CA TYR A 202 -9.39 -12.69 22.55
C TYR A 202 -9.67 -11.44 23.40
N VAL A 203 -10.31 -10.42 22.79
CA VAL A 203 -10.66 -9.18 23.48
C VAL A 203 -11.66 -9.44 24.60
N LYS A 204 -12.73 -10.23 24.36
CA LYS A 204 -13.70 -10.61 25.41
C LYS A 204 -13.03 -11.32 26.59
N LYS A 205 -12.03 -12.17 26.33
CA LYS A 205 -11.34 -12.91 27.39
C LYS A 205 -10.35 -12.05 28.21
N ASN A 206 -9.70 -11.07 27.58
CA ASN A 206 -8.57 -10.35 28.19
C ASN A 206 -8.89 -8.91 28.61
N TYR A 207 -10.05 -8.35 28.20
CA TYR A 207 -10.45 -6.97 28.51
C TYR A 207 -11.86 -6.93 29.08
N LYS A 208 -12.04 -6.13 30.14
CA LYS A 208 -13.33 -5.92 30.79
C LYS A 208 -14.08 -4.77 30.09
N ILE A 209 -14.66 -5.04 28.90
CA ILE A 209 -15.39 -4.05 28.13
C ILE A 209 -16.88 -4.18 28.41
N ASN A 210 -17.48 -3.08 28.89
CA ASN A 210 -18.94 -2.98 29.02
C ASN A 210 -19.54 -2.44 27.71
N TRP A 211 -20.05 -3.35 26.87
CA TRP A 211 -20.64 -2.99 25.58
C TRP A 211 -22.01 -2.27 25.69
N LYS A 212 -22.62 -2.24 26.90
CA LYS A 212 -23.90 -1.57 27.15
C LYS A 212 -23.72 -0.18 27.75
N ILE A 213 -22.48 0.31 27.91
CA ILE A 213 -22.21 1.61 28.49
C ILE A 213 -22.78 2.73 27.63
N GLN A 214 -23.47 3.65 28.26
CA GLN A 214 -23.98 4.87 27.62
C GLN A 214 -22.98 6.01 27.83
N TYR A 215 -22.96 6.96 26.89
CA TYR A 215 -22.16 8.19 26.98
C TYR A 215 -22.99 9.36 26.46
N GLU A 216 -22.98 10.45 27.18
CA GLU A 216 -23.71 11.69 26.82
C GLU A 216 -22.90 12.49 25.78
N LYS A 217 -21.58 12.55 25.93
CA LYS A 217 -20.69 13.25 25.01
C LYS A 217 -19.85 12.24 24.21
N GLU A 218 -19.68 12.53 22.93
CA GLU A 218 -18.87 11.71 22.03
C GLU A 218 -17.42 11.55 22.59
N PRO A 219 -16.99 10.33 22.92
CA PRO A 219 -15.69 10.09 23.52
C PRO A 219 -14.52 10.25 22.55
N ILE A 220 -14.78 10.18 21.23
CA ILE A 220 -13.78 10.30 20.18
C ILE A 220 -13.82 11.72 19.63
N LYS A 221 -12.85 12.54 20.07
CA LYS A 221 -12.71 13.92 19.60
C LYS A 221 -12.02 13.94 18.23
N GLN A 222 -12.31 14.95 17.41
CA GLN A 222 -11.60 15.23 16.14
C GLN A 222 -11.65 14.12 15.09
N LYS A 223 -12.78 13.45 14.90
CA LYS A 223 -12.98 12.39 13.88
C LYS A 223 -12.69 12.84 12.43
N TRP A 224 -12.69 14.14 12.16
CA TRP A 224 -12.67 14.73 10.82
C TRP A 224 -11.30 15.29 10.39
N ASN A 225 -10.28 15.22 11.25
CA ASN A 225 -8.96 15.70 10.89
C ASN A 225 -8.26 14.71 9.93
N GLY A 226 -7.79 15.21 8.78
CA GLY A 226 -7.10 14.39 7.77
C GLY A 226 -8.02 13.62 6.82
N VAL A 227 -9.35 13.81 6.89
CA VAL A 227 -10.34 13.15 6.03
C VAL A 227 -10.01 13.30 4.55
N ALA A 228 -9.75 14.53 4.10
CA ALA A 228 -9.47 14.79 2.68
C ALA A 228 -8.20 14.06 2.19
N GLN A 229 -7.16 13.99 3.03
CA GLN A 229 -5.94 13.25 2.70
C GLN A 229 -6.20 11.74 2.59
N HIS A 230 -6.99 11.18 3.54
CA HIS A 230 -7.35 9.77 3.50
C HIS A 230 -8.20 9.42 2.28
N VAL A 231 -9.24 10.21 2.01
CA VAL A 231 -10.10 10.04 0.84
C VAL A 231 -9.29 10.12 -0.46
N ALA A 232 -8.44 11.13 -0.61
CA ALA A 232 -7.62 11.29 -1.79
C ALA A 232 -6.62 10.13 -1.96
N SER A 233 -6.06 9.59 -0.86
CA SER A 233 -5.19 8.41 -0.91
C SER A 233 -5.93 7.18 -1.42
N VAL A 234 -7.11 6.89 -0.89
CA VAL A 234 -7.94 5.75 -1.33
C VAL A 234 -8.34 5.90 -2.79
N VAL A 235 -8.70 7.11 -3.21
CA VAL A 235 -9.03 7.40 -4.62
C VAL A 235 -7.82 7.11 -5.50
N LEU A 236 -6.64 7.64 -5.17
CA LEU A 236 -5.41 7.42 -5.95
C LEU A 236 -5.01 5.95 -6.03
N ASP A 237 -5.23 5.16 -4.97
CA ASP A 237 -4.88 3.74 -4.95
C ASP A 237 -5.89 2.86 -5.71
N SER A 238 -7.16 3.28 -5.87
CA SER A 238 -8.23 2.48 -6.48
C SER A 238 -8.62 2.90 -7.90
N THR A 239 -8.38 4.16 -8.28
CA THR A 239 -8.86 4.74 -9.55
C THR A 239 -8.37 3.98 -10.77
N ASP A 240 -7.11 3.57 -10.80
CA ASP A 240 -6.51 2.93 -11.96
C ASP A 240 -7.29 1.66 -12.37
N SER A 241 -7.57 0.77 -11.42
CA SER A 241 -8.32 -0.45 -11.69
C SER A 241 -9.78 -0.19 -12.06
N ILE A 242 -10.40 0.83 -11.46
CA ILE A 242 -11.79 1.21 -11.76
C ILE A 242 -11.88 1.75 -13.18
N VAL A 243 -11.01 2.69 -13.55
CA VAL A 243 -10.96 3.27 -14.90
C VAL A 243 -10.68 2.21 -15.95
N LEU A 244 -9.74 1.29 -15.68
CA LEU A 244 -9.47 0.17 -16.59
C LEU A 244 -10.68 -0.76 -16.74
N THR A 245 -11.41 -1.04 -15.67
CA THR A 245 -12.62 -1.87 -15.73
C THR A 245 -13.68 -1.22 -16.63
N MET A 246 -13.87 0.10 -16.51
CA MET A 246 -14.90 0.83 -17.25
C MET A 246 -14.56 1.05 -18.72
N PHE A 247 -13.29 1.20 -19.07
CA PHE A 247 -12.88 1.69 -20.40
C PHE A 247 -11.95 0.77 -21.18
N ALA A 248 -11.24 -0.17 -20.51
CA ALA A 248 -10.23 -1.03 -21.15
C ALA A 248 -10.52 -2.54 -20.99
N GLY A 249 -11.50 -2.90 -20.17
CA GLY A 249 -11.95 -4.27 -19.97
C GLY A 249 -11.11 -5.08 -18.96
N LEU A 250 -11.61 -6.25 -18.61
CA LEU A 250 -11.08 -7.08 -17.50
C LEU A 250 -9.69 -7.67 -17.77
N LYS A 251 -9.33 -7.93 -19.04
CA LYS A 251 -7.97 -8.37 -19.40
C LYS A 251 -6.93 -7.29 -19.08
N ALA A 252 -7.26 -6.02 -19.32
CA ALA A 252 -6.39 -4.90 -18.95
C ALA A 252 -6.23 -4.79 -17.42
N VAL A 253 -7.30 -5.00 -16.64
CA VAL A 253 -7.22 -5.06 -15.16
C VAL A 253 -6.34 -6.21 -14.71
N SER A 254 -6.41 -7.36 -15.36
CA SER A 254 -5.56 -8.51 -15.05
C SER A 254 -4.09 -8.20 -15.30
N ILE A 255 -3.76 -7.62 -16.46
CA ILE A 255 -2.37 -7.19 -16.77
C ILE A 255 -1.90 -6.16 -15.74
N TYR A 256 -2.70 -5.12 -15.48
CA TYR A 256 -2.40 -4.10 -14.46
C TYR A 256 -2.09 -4.74 -13.11
N SER A 257 -2.91 -5.71 -12.67
CA SER A 257 -2.75 -6.34 -11.35
C SER A 257 -1.42 -7.07 -11.19
N VAL A 258 -0.93 -7.75 -12.24
CA VAL A 258 0.37 -8.44 -12.22
C VAL A 258 1.52 -7.45 -12.01
N TYR A 259 1.53 -6.34 -12.73
CA TYR A 259 2.54 -5.30 -12.55
C TYR A 259 2.42 -4.59 -11.20
N ASN A 260 1.18 -4.30 -10.79
CA ASN A 260 0.90 -3.59 -9.54
C ASN A 260 1.34 -4.37 -8.31
N ILE A 261 1.26 -5.71 -8.29
CA ILE A 261 1.78 -6.54 -7.18
C ILE A 261 3.28 -6.27 -6.99
N ILE A 262 4.04 -6.21 -8.08
CA ILE A 262 5.50 -6.02 -8.04
C ILE A 262 5.83 -4.60 -7.55
N VAL A 263 5.30 -3.57 -8.21
CA VAL A 263 5.63 -2.18 -7.88
C VAL A 263 5.10 -1.76 -6.51
N SER A 264 3.92 -2.26 -6.11
CA SER A 264 3.39 -2.04 -4.76
C SER A 264 4.19 -2.75 -3.69
N GLY A 265 4.73 -3.95 -3.97
CA GLY A 265 5.65 -4.64 -3.08
C GLY A 265 6.90 -3.81 -2.79
N VAL A 266 7.54 -3.28 -3.83
CA VAL A 266 8.71 -2.38 -3.71
C VAL A 266 8.36 -1.10 -2.95
N LYS A 267 7.21 -0.46 -3.29
CA LYS A 267 6.70 0.72 -2.58
C LYS A 267 6.53 0.45 -1.08
N GLN A 268 5.93 -0.69 -0.70
CA GLN A 268 5.72 -1.06 0.70
C GLN A 268 7.02 -1.25 1.49
N LEU A 269 8.07 -1.78 0.86
CA LEU A 269 9.39 -1.90 1.49
C LEU A 269 9.98 -0.51 1.80
N LEU A 270 9.89 0.43 0.87
CA LEU A 270 10.36 1.81 1.08
C LEU A 270 9.52 2.55 2.13
N LEU A 271 8.20 2.40 2.11
CA LEU A 271 7.32 2.95 3.15
C LEU A 271 7.66 2.42 4.54
N ALA A 272 8.03 1.14 4.66
CA ALA A 272 8.45 0.57 5.93
C ALA A 272 9.71 1.22 6.51
N MET A 273 10.62 1.71 5.66
CA MET A 273 11.82 2.44 6.09
C MET A 273 11.52 3.82 6.68
N THR A 274 10.35 4.41 6.39
CA THR A 274 9.95 5.73 6.89
C THR A 274 9.30 5.68 8.27
N ASN A 275 9.01 4.49 8.79
CA ASN A 275 8.44 4.33 10.12
C ASN A 275 9.36 4.93 11.21
N GLY A 276 8.80 5.81 12.03
CA GLY A 276 9.54 6.50 13.09
C GLY A 276 10.23 7.82 12.67
N ILE A 277 10.49 8.04 11.37
CA ILE A 277 11.08 9.30 10.90
C ILE A 277 10.15 10.47 11.18
N GLN A 278 8.85 10.32 10.93
CA GLN A 278 7.85 11.33 11.19
C GLN A 278 7.80 11.75 12.66
N SER A 279 7.85 10.79 13.58
CA SER A 279 7.82 11.06 15.03
C SER A 279 9.07 11.83 15.46
N LEU A 280 10.24 11.47 14.95
CA LEU A 280 11.51 12.15 15.28
C LEU A 280 11.54 13.57 14.70
N MET A 281 11.10 13.76 13.46
CA MET A 281 10.97 15.10 12.87
C MET A 281 9.96 15.96 13.64
N GLY A 282 8.83 15.37 14.06
CA GLY A 282 7.82 16.06 14.86
C GLY A 282 8.34 16.49 16.23
N GLU A 283 9.16 15.65 16.89
CA GLU A 283 9.82 16.02 18.15
C GLU A 283 10.78 17.20 17.97
N MET A 284 11.66 17.14 16.95
CA MET A 284 12.59 18.25 16.64
C MET A 284 11.84 19.53 16.27
N TRP A 285 10.74 19.42 15.52
CA TRP A 285 9.88 20.56 15.17
C TRP A 285 9.25 21.19 16.41
N ALA A 286 8.66 20.37 17.29
CA ALA A 286 8.05 20.85 18.54
C ALA A 286 9.05 21.52 19.49
N LYS A 287 10.29 21.01 19.53
CA LYS A 287 11.40 21.61 20.31
C LYS A 287 12.07 22.80 19.64
N GLN A 288 11.64 23.19 18.43
CA GLN A 288 12.25 24.27 17.63
C GLN A 288 13.73 24.05 17.30
N GLU A 289 14.17 22.80 17.22
CA GLU A 289 15.57 22.42 16.89
C GLU A 289 15.78 22.49 15.36
N LEU A 290 15.50 23.66 14.75
CA LEU A 290 15.41 23.82 13.29
C LEU A 290 16.70 23.47 12.55
N ASN A 291 17.89 23.79 13.15
CA ASN A 291 19.17 23.49 12.51
C ASN A 291 19.45 21.99 12.44
N GLU A 292 19.18 21.26 13.51
CA GLU A 292 19.32 19.80 13.55
C GLU A 292 18.28 19.13 12.65
N LEU A 293 17.05 19.62 12.67
CA LEU A 293 15.97 19.16 11.79
C LEU A 293 16.35 19.31 10.31
N LYS A 294 16.91 20.46 9.88
CA LYS A 294 17.41 20.67 8.51
C LYS A 294 18.51 19.68 8.13
N LYS A 295 19.47 19.42 9.03
CA LYS A 295 20.53 18.44 8.80
C LYS A 295 19.97 17.03 8.70
N PHE A 296 19.01 16.68 9.56
CA PHE A 296 18.34 15.38 9.56
C PHE A 296 17.47 15.21 8.31
N PHE A 297 16.68 16.23 7.94
CA PHE A 297 15.88 16.23 6.72
C PHE A 297 16.72 15.97 5.47
N GLY A 298 17.85 16.66 5.32
CA GLY A 298 18.74 16.45 4.19
C GLY A 298 19.31 15.02 4.12
N TRP A 299 19.55 14.39 5.27
CA TRP A 299 19.94 12.99 5.31
C TRP A 299 18.80 12.06 4.93
N VAL A 300 17.56 12.33 5.39
CA VAL A 300 16.36 11.57 5.06
C VAL A 300 16.03 11.71 3.57
N GLU A 301 16.06 12.94 3.03
CA GLU A 301 15.85 13.21 1.60
C GLU A 301 16.82 12.38 0.75
N TRP A 302 18.11 12.49 1.01
CA TRP A 302 19.13 11.72 0.30
C TRP A 302 18.92 10.19 0.42
N THR A 303 18.62 9.69 1.62
CA THR A 303 18.45 8.24 1.86
C THR A 303 17.24 7.67 1.13
N ILE A 304 16.09 8.37 1.23
CA ILE A 304 14.85 7.91 0.60
C ILE A 304 14.98 8.00 -0.93
N HIS A 305 15.52 9.09 -1.47
CA HIS A 305 15.74 9.25 -2.91
C HIS A 305 16.71 8.18 -3.44
N THR A 306 17.86 8.01 -2.80
CA THR A 306 18.85 6.98 -3.18
C THR A 306 18.25 5.57 -3.12
N GLY A 307 17.51 5.25 -2.06
CA GLY A 307 16.85 3.95 -1.91
C GLY A 307 15.73 3.74 -2.94
N THR A 308 14.97 4.79 -3.26
CA THR A 308 13.90 4.75 -4.26
C THR A 308 14.46 4.48 -5.66
N ILE A 309 15.46 5.25 -6.08
CA ILE A 309 16.06 5.08 -7.40
C ILE A 309 16.75 3.73 -7.54
N PHE A 310 17.42 3.25 -6.50
CA PHE A 310 17.99 1.91 -6.47
C PHE A 310 16.90 0.84 -6.63
N ALA A 311 15.87 0.84 -5.78
CA ALA A 311 14.85 -0.19 -5.76
C ALA A 311 14.03 -0.22 -7.07
N PHE A 312 13.54 0.93 -7.52
CA PHE A 312 12.77 1.01 -8.76
C PHE A 312 13.63 0.89 -10.02
N GLY A 313 14.90 1.32 -9.98
CA GLY A 313 15.85 1.10 -11.05
C GLY A 313 16.14 -0.40 -11.28
N VAL A 314 16.42 -1.14 -10.21
CA VAL A 314 16.55 -2.60 -10.29
C VAL A 314 15.24 -3.25 -10.77
N THR A 315 14.10 -2.81 -10.25
CA THR A 315 12.79 -3.31 -10.67
C THR A 315 12.54 -3.06 -12.17
N SER A 316 12.96 -1.92 -12.71
CA SER A 316 12.77 -1.59 -14.12
C SER A 316 13.49 -2.54 -15.08
N ILE A 317 14.62 -3.09 -14.65
CA ILE A 317 15.41 -4.07 -15.41
C ILE A 317 14.80 -5.47 -15.30
N LEU A 318 14.32 -5.82 -14.10
CA LEU A 318 13.90 -7.19 -13.78
C LEU A 318 12.44 -7.50 -14.07
N ILE A 319 11.56 -6.48 -14.18
CA ILE A 319 10.12 -6.68 -14.20
C ILE A 319 9.62 -7.39 -15.46
N ILE A 320 10.12 -7.03 -16.65
CA ILE A 320 9.69 -7.67 -17.91
C ILE A 320 10.09 -9.14 -17.95
N PRO A 321 11.37 -9.53 -17.71
CA PRO A 321 11.74 -10.95 -17.61
C PRO A 321 10.98 -11.70 -16.51
N PHE A 322 10.65 -11.04 -15.38
CA PHE A 322 9.84 -11.64 -14.34
C PHE A 322 8.42 -11.92 -14.84
N VAL A 323 7.77 -10.94 -15.46
CA VAL A 323 6.40 -11.07 -15.97
C VAL A 323 6.33 -12.16 -17.03
N GLU A 324 7.33 -12.27 -17.91
CA GLU A 324 7.40 -13.31 -18.93
C GLU A 324 7.41 -14.72 -18.32
N ILE A 325 8.24 -14.95 -17.29
CA ILE A 325 8.27 -16.23 -16.59
C ILE A 325 6.98 -16.44 -15.76
N TYR A 326 6.52 -15.38 -15.09
CA TYR A 326 5.35 -15.43 -14.23
C TYR A 326 4.05 -15.73 -15.00
N THR A 327 3.94 -15.27 -16.24
CA THR A 327 2.77 -15.47 -17.10
C THR A 327 2.99 -16.57 -18.17
N ASN A 328 4.09 -17.32 -18.09
CA ASN A 328 4.37 -18.40 -19.02
C ASN A 328 3.20 -19.43 -19.02
N GLY A 329 2.77 -19.81 -20.23
CA GLY A 329 1.62 -20.71 -20.44
C GLY A 329 0.25 -20.01 -20.40
N ILE A 330 0.20 -18.66 -20.31
CA ILE A 330 -1.02 -17.85 -20.40
C ILE A 330 -0.98 -17.11 -21.72
N HIS A 331 -1.95 -17.38 -22.59
CA HIS A 331 -1.96 -16.89 -23.97
C HIS A 331 -3.20 -16.06 -24.33
N ASP A 332 -4.11 -15.87 -23.38
CA ASP A 332 -5.39 -15.16 -23.58
C ASP A 332 -5.27 -13.63 -23.46
N ALA A 333 -4.09 -13.13 -23.03
CA ALA A 333 -3.75 -11.72 -22.98
C ALA A 333 -2.23 -11.51 -23.16
N ASN A 334 -1.85 -10.35 -23.72
CA ASN A 334 -0.43 -10.00 -23.83
C ASN A 334 0.04 -9.28 -22.58
N TYR A 335 0.77 -9.99 -21.72
CA TYR A 335 1.33 -9.46 -20.46
C TYR A 335 2.63 -8.69 -20.67
N ILE A 336 3.29 -8.79 -21.81
CA ILE A 336 4.56 -8.08 -22.07
C ILE A 336 4.24 -6.65 -22.53
N GLN A 337 4.28 -5.71 -21.58
CA GLN A 337 3.89 -4.31 -21.74
C GLN A 337 5.03 -3.35 -21.34
N PRO A 338 6.10 -3.18 -22.15
CA PRO A 338 7.30 -2.43 -21.74
C PRO A 338 7.02 -0.96 -21.43
N LEU A 339 6.23 -0.26 -22.26
CA LEU A 339 5.92 1.15 -22.03
C LEU A 339 5.07 1.35 -20.78
N PHE A 340 4.04 0.52 -20.59
CA PHE A 340 3.22 0.53 -19.37
C PHE A 340 4.09 0.24 -18.14
N SER A 341 4.95 -0.77 -18.22
CA SER A 341 5.91 -1.14 -17.17
C SER A 341 6.77 0.04 -16.74
N PHE A 342 7.37 0.74 -17.71
CA PHE A 342 8.18 1.94 -17.43
C PHE A 342 7.37 3.02 -16.72
N LEU A 343 6.19 3.35 -17.21
CA LEU A 343 5.35 4.42 -16.66
C LEU A 343 4.85 4.11 -15.25
N ILE A 344 4.40 2.88 -14.96
CA ILE A 344 3.93 2.50 -13.63
C ILE A 344 5.09 2.49 -12.61
N ILE A 345 6.29 2.11 -13.03
CA ILE A 345 7.49 2.16 -12.20
C ILE A 345 7.84 3.60 -11.85
N VAL A 346 7.90 4.50 -12.85
CA VAL A 346 8.24 5.91 -12.64
C VAL A 346 7.18 6.61 -11.78
N ALA A 347 5.89 6.29 -11.97
CA ALA A 347 4.80 6.82 -11.16
C ALA A 347 4.94 6.41 -9.67
N ASN A 348 5.22 5.13 -9.40
CA ASN A 348 5.42 4.66 -8.03
C ASN A 348 6.76 5.13 -7.42
N ALA A 349 7.81 5.29 -8.22
CA ALA A 349 9.03 5.96 -7.79
C ALA A 349 8.75 7.41 -7.39
N GLY A 350 7.98 8.17 -8.20
CA GLY A 350 7.53 9.53 -7.88
C GLY A 350 6.76 9.60 -6.56
N HIS A 351 5.90 8.61 -6.29
CA HIS A 351 5.24 8.49 -4.98
C HIS A 351 6.25 8.37 -3.83
N CYS A 352 7.31 7.60 -4.00
CA CYS A 352 8.32 7.41 -2.96
C CYS A 352 9.26 8.62 -2.83
N LEU A 353 9.61 9.29 -3.93
CA LEU A 353 10.44 10.49 -3.92
C LEU A 353 9.79 11.67 -3.17
N ARG A 354 8.47 11.74 -3.09
CA ARG A 354 7.75 12.76 -2.31
C ARG A 354 7.75 12.51 -0.80
N LEU A 355 8.08 11.28 -0.34
CA LEU A 355 7.94 10.88 1.07
C LEU A 355 8.67 11.80 2.06
N PRO A 356 9.90 12.26 1.84
CA PRO A 356 10.58 13.17 2.77
C PRO A 356 9.74 14.43 3.06
N TYR A 357 9.20 15.04 2.00
CA TYR A 357 8.40 16.26 2.09
C TYR A 357 7.06 16.00 2.75
N ASN A 358 6.39 14.92 2.36
CA ASN A 358 5.13 14.50 2.98
C ASN A 358 5.29 14.24 4.49
N ILE A 359 6.34 13.53 4.88
CA ILE A 359 6.64 13.24 6.28
C ILE A 359 6.87 14.55 7.06
N MET A 360 7.58 15.53 6.48
CA MET A 360 7.81 16.81 7.12
C MET A 360 6.51 17.62 7.29
N ILE A 361 5.66 17.65 6.27
CA ILE A 361 4.32 18.27 6.32
C ILE A 361 3.50 17.68 7.48
N LEU A 362 3.47 16.36 7.58
CA LEU A 362 2.71 15.65 8.63
C LEU A 362 3.33 15.86 10.02
N ALA A 363 4.67 15.88 10.12
CA ALA A 363 5.41 16.15 11.36
C ALA A 363 5.19 17.59 11.86
N GLY A 364 5.07 18.54 10.93
CA GLY A 364 4.74 19.93 11.22
C GLY A 364 3.26 20.18 11.54
N GLY A 365 2.39 19.16 11.39
CA GLY A 365 0.96 19.28 11.66
C GLY A 365 0.16 20.05 10.59
N HIS A 366 0.72 20.27 9.40
CA HIS A 366 0.13 21.08 8.32
C HIS A 366 -0.92 20.30 7.50
N TYR A 367 -1.78 19.51 8.17
CA TYR A 367 -2.81 18.68 7.51
C TYR A 367 -3.83 19.51 6.73
N LYS A 368 -4.39 20.56 7.37
CA LYS A 368 -5.42 21.40 6.76
C LYS A 368 -4.89 22.20 5.58
N GLN A 369 -3.68 22.73 5.70
CA GLN A 369 -3.06 23.59 4.69
C GLN A 369 -2.70 22.84 3.40
N THR A 370 -2.55 21.52 3.48
CA THR A 370 -2.12 20.68 2.35
C THR A 370 -3.25 19.84 1.75
N GLN A 371 -4.47 19.92 2.28
CA GLN A 371 -5.63 19.16 1.77
C GLN A 371 -5.87 19.38 0.28
N SER A 372 -5.79 20.65 -0.18
CA SER A 372 -6.00 20.99 -1.60
C SER A 372 -5.04 20.25 -2.53
N ASN A 373 -3.79 20.08 -2.13
CA ASN A 373 -2.81 19.34 -2.93
C ASN A 373 -3.25 17.89 -3.19
N TYR A 374 -3.72 17.19 -2.16
CA TYR A 374 -4.20 15.81 -2.31
C TYR A 374 -5.44 15.71 -3.18
N ILE A 375 -6.39 16.64 -3.00
CA ILE A 375 -7.62 16.69 -3.80
C ILE A 375 -7.28 16.97 -5.28
N ILE A 376 -6.44 17.97 -5.55
CA ILE A 376 -6.04 18.31 -6.91
C ILE A 376 -5.32 17.13 -7.58
N ALA A 377 -4.41 16.44 -6.86
CA ALA A 377 -3.74 15.27 -7.40
C ALA A 377 -4.73 14.13 -7.74
N ALA A 378 -5.72 13.88 -6.89
CA ALA A 378 -6.76 12.90 -7.17
C ALA A 378 -7.59 13.28 -8.40
N ILE A 379 -7.96 14.56 -8.53
CA ILE A 379 -8.69 15.09 -9.70
C ILE A 379 -7.83 14.96 -10.98
N ILE A 380 -6.57 15.34 -10.93
CA ILE A 380 -5.64 15.18 -12.06
C ILE A 380 -5.55 13.71 -12.47
N ASN A 381 -5.36 12.80 -11.51
CA ASN A 381 -5.29 11.36 -11.79
C ASN A 381 -6.57 10.88 -12.49
N ILE A 382 -7.76 11.18 -11.95
CA ILE A 382 -9.03 10.74 -12.51
C ILE A 382 -9.22 11.31 -13.94
N ILE A 383 -9.09 12.61 -14.10
CA ILE A 383 -9.37 13.27 -15.39
C ILE A 383 -8.40 12.79 -16.47
N VAL A 384 -7.10 12.81 -16.18
CA VAL A 384 -6.09 12.40 -17.16
C VAL A 384 -6.21 10.91 -17.47
N SER A 385 -6.46 10.05 -16.47
CA SER A 385 -6.66 8.61 -16.70
C SER A 385 -7.88 8.34 -17.57
N ILE A 386 -9.04 8.99 -17.33
CA ILE A 386 -10.27 8.82 -18.13
C ILE A 386 -10.06 9.27 -19.57
N LEU A 387 -9.40 10.40 -19.79
CA LEU A 387 -9.15 10.90 -21.12
C LEU A 387 -8.12 10.06 -21.89
N ALA A 388 -7.06 9.64 -21.21
CA ALA A 388 -5.96 8.94 -21.84
C ALA A 388 -6.25 7.44 -22.05
N VAL A 389 -7.05 6.78 -21.18
CA VAL A 389 -7.39 5.36 -21.30
C VAL A 389 -8.14 5.06 -22.60
N GLN A 390 -8.98 5.97 -23.05
CA GLN A 390 -9.76 5.81 -24.28
C GLN A 390 -8.87 5.64 -25.53
N LYS A 391 -7.67 6.24 -25.52
CA LYS A 391 -6.74 6.19 -26.65
C LYS A 391 -5.59 5.20 -26.43
N TRP A 392 -5.12 5.06 -25.21
CA TRP A 392 -3.90 4.32 -24.88
C TRP A 392 -4.09 3.19 -23.86
N GLY A 393 -5.33 2.87 -23.47
CA GLY A 393 -5.61 1.76 -22.54
C GLY A 393 -4.78 1.83 -21.25
N LEU A 394 -4.06 0.75 -20.93
CA LEU A 394 -3.16 0.65 -19.76
C LEU A 394 -2.16 1.81 -19.65
N VAL A 395 -1.56 2.20 -20.78
CA VAL A 395 -0.58 3.29 -20.82
C VAL A 395 -1.22 4.61 -20.40
N GLY A 396 -2.47 4.85 -20.84
CA GLY A 396 -3.20 6.07 -20.49
C GLY A 396 -3.42 6.23 -18.97
N VAL A 397 -3.79 5.16 -18.30
CA VAL A 397 -3.97 5.17 -16.83
C VAL A 397 -2.64 5.43 -16.11
N ALA A 398 -1.56 4.78 -16.55
CA ALA A 398 -0.25 5.02 -15.98
C ALA A 398 0.25 6.47 -16.17
N ILE A 399 -0.08 7.12 -17.29
CA ILE A 399 0.21 8.56 -17.53
C ILE A 399 -0.54 9.43 -16.51
N GLY A 400 -1.83 9.15 -16.25
CA GLY A 400 -2.62 9.88 -15.26
C GLY A 400 -2.00 9.83 -13.88
N THR A 401 -1.63 8.61 -13.42
CA THR A 401 -0.97 8.39 -12.14
C THR A 401 0.39 9.09 -12.08
N LEU A 402 1.19 9.01 -13.15
CA LEU A 402 2.50 9.67 -13.23
C LEU A 402 2.38 11.18 -13.07
N ILE A 403 1.48 11.83 -13.83
CA ILE A 403 1.30 13.29 -13.78
C ILE A 403 0.84 13.72 -12.37
N ALA A 404 -0.10 13.00 -11.77
CA ALA A 404 -0.56 13.29 -10.41
C ALA A 404 0.58 13.18 -9.37
N MET A 405 1.44 12.16 -9.48
CA MET A 405 2.57 11.98 -8.58
C MET A 405 3.65 13.04 -8.77
N LEU A 406 3.96 13.43 -10.01
CA LEU A 406 4.90 14.52 -10.29
C LEU A 406 4.40 15.85 -9.73
N TYR A 407 3.13 16.16 -9.97
CA TYR A 407 2.49 17.34 -9.38
C TYR A 407 2.65 17.38 -7.86
N GLN A 408 2.28 16.29 -7.17
CA GLN A 408 2.39 16.22 -5.71
C GLN A 408 3.82 16.38 -5.21
N THR A 409 4.78 15.73 -5.87
CA THR A 409 6.20 15.75 -5.46
C THR A 409 6.76 17.18 -5.54
N VAL A 410 6.54 17.84 -6.66
CA VAL A 410 7.02 19.22 -6.86
C VAL A 410 6.33 20.19 -5.90
N TRP A 411 5.01 20.08 -5.78
CA TRP A 411 4.24 20.95 -4.89
C TRP A 411 4.65 20.82 -3.43
N MET A 412 4.84 19.58 -2.93
CA MET A 412 5.25 19.36 -1.54
C MET A 412 6.66 19.86 -1.26
N ALA A 413 7.60 19.68 -2.19
CA ALA A 413 8.95 20.21 -2.06
C ALA A 413 8.96 21.76 -2.00
N ILE A 414 8.14 22.42 -2.83
CA ILE A 414 7.99 23.88 -2.80
C ILE A 414 7.32 24.32 -1.48
N TYR A 415 6.32 23.58 -1.02
CA TYR A 415 5.61 23.89 0.22
C TYR A 415 6.55 23.85 1.43
N ASP A 416 7.35 22.81 1.58
CA ASP A 416 8.35 22.66 2.64
C ASP A 416 9.41 23.77 2.60
N SER A 417 9.82 24.12 1.38
CA SER A 417 10.78 25.21 1.16
C SER A 417 10.26 26.56 1.66
N LYS A 418 8.96 26.83 1.46
CA LYS A 418 8.37 28.14 1.78
C LYS A 418 7.79 28.23 3.19
N ASN A 419 7.17 27.16 3.70
CA ASN A 419 6.28 27.25 4.86
C ASN A 419 6.76 26.48 6.09
N LEU A 420 7.74 25.58 5.96
CA LEU A 420 8.19 24.73 7.05
C LEU A 420 9.66 24.99 7.37
N ILE A 421 10.55 24.13 6.94
CA ILE A 421 11.97 24.15 7.30
C ILE A 421 12.82 25.09 6.43
N CYS A 422 12.23 25.83 5.51
CA CYS A 422 12.95 26.67 4.53
C CYS A 422 14.07 25.86 3.82
N TRP A 423 13.73 24.64 3.39
CA TRP A 423 14.68 23.79 2.67
C TRP A 423 14.98 24.37 1.30
N PRO A 424 16.24 24.63 0.94
CA PRO A 424 16.55 25.30 -0.32
C PRO A 424 16.09 24.46 -1.52
N ILE A 425 15.21 24.99 -2.36
CA ILE A 425 14.70 24.32 -3.54
C ILE A 425 15.82 23.85 -4.49
N LYS A 426 16.97 24.56 -4.49
CA LYS A 426 18.15 24.14 -5.24
C LYS A 426 18.68 22.77 -4.83
N LYS A 427 18.50 22.36 -3.56
CA LYS A 427 18.89 21.01 -3.08
C LYS A 427 17.95 19.96 -3.64
N PHE A 428 16.63 20.23 -3.63
CA PHE A 428 15.65 19.36 -4.30
C PHE A 428 15.98 19.18 -5.79
N VAL A 429 16.20 20.28 -6.52
CA VAL A 429 16.55 20.22 -7.95
C VAL A 429 17.85 19.44 -8.17
N LYS A 430 18.87 19.65 -7.34
CA LYS A 430 20.11 18.88 -7.39
C LYS A 430 19.84 17.39 -7.15
N GLN A 431 19.00 17.05 -6.16
CA GLN A 431 18.67 15.66 -5.85
C GLN A 431 17.97 15.00 -7.04
N ILE A 432 16.94 15.64 -7.61
CA ILE A 432 16.25 15.13 -8.81
C ILE A 432 17.20 14.96 -10.00
N PHE A 433 18.15 15.90 -10.19
CA PHE A 433 19.15 15.79 -11.25
C PHE A 433 20.02 14.53 -11.08
N VAL A 434 20.49 14.25 -9.85
CA VAL A 434 21.29 13.06 -9.55
C VAL A 434 20.44 11.79 -9.71
N ASP A 435 19.17 11.83 -9.30
CA ASP A 435 18.22 10.76 -9.47
C ASP A 435 17.99 10.41 -10.95
N CYS A 436 17.83 11.44 -11.80
CA CYS A 436 17.70 11.26 -13.26
C CYS A 436 18.95 10.67 -13.88
N ILE A 437 20.14 11.13 -13.52
CA ILE A 437 21.41 10.54 -14.02
C ILE A 437 21.50 9.07 -13.63
N THR A 438 21.19 8.74 -12.38
CA THR A 438 21.24 7.35 -11.90
C THR A 438 20.21 6.48 -12.61
N ALA A 439 18.99 6.97 -12.79
CA ALA A 439 17.93 6.26 -13.54
C ALA A 439 18.32 6.03 -15.00
N LEU A 440 18.94 7.00 -15.66
CA LEU A 440 19.46 6.85 -17.03
C LEU A 440 20.53 5.75 -17.11
N CYS A 441 21.44 5.67 -16.14
CA CYS A 441 22.41 4.57 -16.08
C CYS A 441 21.72 3.22 -15.94
N PHE A 442 20.65 3.08 -15.18
CA PHE A 442 19.88 1.84 -15.08
C PHE A 442 19.18 1.48 -16.40
N VAL A 443 18.61 2.48 -17.10
CA VAL A 443 18.00 2.25 -18.42
C VAL A 443 19.06 1.75 -19.42
N LEU A 444 20.25 2.33 -19.43
CA LEU A 444 21.34 1.87 -20.29
C LEU A 444 21.75 0.43 -19.99
N ILE A 445 21.82 0.06 -18.70
CA ILE A 445 22.08 -1.35 -18.32
C ILE A 445 20.99 -2.28 -18.84
N ALA A 446 19.70 -1.89 -18.70
CA ALA A 446 18.57 -2.68 -19.19
C ALA A 446 18.65 -2.95 -20.70
N ILE A 447 19.21 -2.00 -21.47
CA ILE A 447 19.39 -2.14 -22.93
C ILE A 447 20.58 -3.06 -23.25
N ILE A 448 21.70 -2.93 -22.52
CA ILE A 448 22.95 -3.66 -22.79
C ILE A 448 22.88 -5.11 -22.31
N PHE A 449 22.32 -5.36 -21.12
CA PHE A 449 22.26 -6.67 -20.48
C PHE A 449 20.87 -7.31 -20.63
N ARG A 450 20.43 -7.53 -21.87
CA ARG A 450 19.25 -8.35 -22.13
C ARG A 450 19.61 -9.83 -22.00
N ILE A 451 18.91 -10.56 -21.13
CA ILE A 451 19.00 -12.02 -21.05
C ILE A 451 17.64 -12.61 -21.44
N ASN A 452 17.64 -13.50 -22.39
CA ASN A 452 16.49 -14.33 -22.73
C ASN A 452 16.41 -15.49 -21.73
N THR A 453 15.94 -15.23 -20.51
CA THR A 453 15.81 -16.25 -19.46
C THR A 453 14.36 -16.71 -19.37
N ILE A 454 14.12 -17.97 -19.75
CA ILE A 454 12.79 -18.62 -19.65
C ILE A 454 12.63 -19.37 -18.31
N THR A 455 13.64 -19.37 -17.43
CA THR A 455 13.65 -20.16 -16.19
C THR A 455 13.78 -19.29 -14.94
N TRP A 456 13.12 -19.71 -13.83
CA TRP A 456 13.24 -19.05 -12.54
C TRP A 456 14.68 -18.96 -12.02
N LEU A 457 15.47 -20.03 -12.20
CA LEU A 457 16.88 -20.04 -11.77
C LEU A 457 17.69 -19.01 -12.54
N GLY A 458 17.53 -18.96 -13.88
CA GLY A 458 18.17 -17.96 -14.73
C GLY A 458 17.81 -16.54 -14.33
N TRP A 459 16.54 -16.28 -14.03
CA TRP A 459 16.09 -14.98 -13.56
C TRP A 459 16.71 -14.59 -12.21
N ILE A 460 16.83 -15.53 -11.26
CA ILE A 460 17.47 -15.27 -9.95
C ILE A 460 18.95 -14.91 -10.14
N VAL A 461 19.68 -15.65 -10.96
CA VAL A 461 21.10 -15.34 -11.25
C VAL A 461 21.24 -13.97 -11.91
N TYR A 462 20.36 -13.66 -12.86
CA TYR A 462 20.30 -12.34 -13.48
C TYR A 462 20.00 -11.24 -12.48
N ALA A 463 19.02 -11.45 -11.60
CA ALA A 463 18.66 -10.48 -10.57
C ALA A 463 19.85 -10.18 -9.64
N VAL A 464 20.61 -11.19 -9.22
CA VAL A 464 21.83 -11.00 -8.41
C VAL A 464 22.87 -10.17 -9.18
N ALA A 465 23.11 -10.48 -10.44
CA ALA A 465 24.06 -9.72 -11.27
C ALA A 465 23.61 -8.25 -11.42
N VAL A 466 22.33 -8.01 -11.73
CA VAL A 466 21.75 -6.65 -11.83
C VAL A 466 21.89 -5.87 -10.52
N VAL A 467 21.62 -6.51 -9.38
CA VAL A 467 21.75 -5.87 -8.06
C VAL A 467 23.21 -5.46 -7.79
N ILE A 468 24.18 -6.31 -8.09
CA ILE A 468 25.60 -6.00 -7.90
C ILE A 468 26.02 -4.80 -8.76
N VAL A 469 25.66 -4.81 -10.04
CA VAL A 469 25.94 -3.69 -10.96
C VAL A 469 25.24 -2.41 -10.51
N ALA A 470 23.98 -2.51 -10.10
CA ALA A 470 23.20 -1.39 -9.60
C ALA A 470 23.81 -0.77 -8.33
N ILE A 471 24.26 -1.58 -7.37
CA ILE A 471 24.99 -1.10 -6.18
C ILE A 471 26.24 -0.34 -6.58
N THR A 472 27.03 -0.89 -7.51
CA THR A 472 28.27 -0.27 -7.97
C THR A 472 28.02 1.12 -8.57
N ILE A 473 27.02 1.25 -9.44
CA ILE A 473 26.64 2.53 -10.05
C ILE A 473 26.12 3.50 -8.99
N GLN A 474 25.24 3.03 -8.13
CA GLN A 474 24.66 3.86 -7.07
C GLN A 474 25.74 4.41 -6.15
N VAL A 475 26.71 3.58 -5.74
CA VAL A 475 27.84 3.99 -4.92
C VAL A 475 28.72 4.97 -5.67
N PHE A 476 29.04 4.71 -6.93
CA PHE A 476 29.87 5.59 -7.75
C PHE A 476 29.26 6.98 -7.92
N ILE A 477 27.99 7.08 -8.33
CA ILE A 477 27.31 8.37 -8.51
C ILE A 477 27.19 9.12 -7.17
N ASN A 478 26.87 8.43 -6.09
CA ASN A 478 26.79 9.07 -4.77
C ASN A 478 28.17 9.50 -4.22
N LEU A 479 29.26 8.83 -4.59
CA LEU A 479 30.62 9.31 -4.28
C LEU A 479 30.96 10.59 -5.02
N LEU A 480 30.45 10.79 -6.22
CA LEU A 480 30.66 12.02 -7.00
C LEU A 480 29.89 13.21 -6.41
N PHE A 481 28.60 13.01 -6.12
CA PHE A 481 27.69 14.12 -5.75
C PHE A 481 27.45 14.29 -4.25
N TYR A 482 27.58 13.19 -3.45
CA TYR A 482 27.21 13.10 -2.03
C TYR A 482 28.27 12.41 -1.15
N LYS A 483 29.55 12.62 -1.43
CA LYS A 483 30.72 12.00 -0.74
C LYS A 483 30.59 12.02 0.80
N ASN A 484 30.09 13.13 1.37
CA ASN A 484 29.97 13.29 2.82
C ASN A 484 28.91 12.36 3.43
N TYR A 485 27.78 12.15 2.73
CA TYR A 485 26.72 11.24 3.19
C TYR A 485 27.19 9.77 3.12
N ILE A 486 27.86 9.38 2.05
CA ILE A 486 28.47 8.05 1.93
C ILE A 486 29.50 7.78 3.04
N LYS A 487 30.41 8.72 3.31
CA LYS A 487 31.37 8.57 4.41
C LYS A 487 30.69 8.42 5.77
N LYS A 488 29.61 9.17 6.01
CA LYS A 488 28.84 9.08 7.26
C LYS A 488 28.13 7.73 7.37
N LEU A 489 27.54 7.23 6.28
CA LEU A 489 26.92 5.91 6.21
C LEU A 489 27.92 4.80 6.49
N ALA A 490 29.09 4.81 5.82
CA ALA A 490 30.15 3.82 6.01
C ALA A 490 30.66 3.78 7.46
N LYS A 491 30.81 4.95 8.11
CA LYS A 491 31.16 5.02 9.53
C LYS A 491 30.10 4.42 10.44
N SER A 492 28.81 4.65 10.14
CA SER A 492 27.69 4.11 10.89
C SER A 492 27.63 2.57 10.80
N ILE A 493 27.77 2.02 9.59
CA ILE A 493 27.82 0.57 9.36
C ILE A 493 29.00 -0.05 10.10
N ARG A 494 30.22 0.53 9.99
CA ARG A 494 31.41 0.03 10.67
C ARG A 494 31.26 0.04 12.20
N LYS A 495 30.54 1.03 12.76
CA LYS A 495 30.23 1.09 14.20
C LYS A 495 29.22 0.04 14.64
N SER A 496 28.25 -0.29 13.76
CA SER A 496 27.25 -1.33 14.03
C SER A 496 27.83 -2.76 13.96
N LEU A 497 28.78 -2.99 13.03
CA LEU A 497 29.46 -4.30 12.90
C LEU A 497 30.50 -4.57 14.01
N ARG A 498 30.89 -3.53 14.78
CA ARG A 498 31.82 -3.66 15.91
C ARG A 498 31.13 -3.82 17.27
N LYS A 499 29.82 -3.76 17.30
CA LYS A 499 28.94 -4.06 18.46
C LYS A 499 28.30 -5.43 18.30
#